data_a9002f5c5528bcb0621f2a276d967c73
#
_entry.id   a9002f5c5528bcb0621f2a276d967c73
#
_cell.length_a   1.000
_cell.length_b   1.000
_cell.length_c   1.000
_cell.angle_alpha   90.00
_cell.angle_beta   90.00
_cell.angle_gamma   90.00
#
_symmetry.space_group_name_H-M   'P 1'
#
loop_
_entity.id
_entity.type
_entity.pdbx_description
1 polymer ?
#
loop_
_entity_poly.entity_id
_entity_poly.type
_entity_poly.pdbx_seq_one_letter_code
_entity_poly.pdbx_strand_id
1 'polypeptide(L)'
;MPQQTRPIFTNHQLVTLLWPLVIEQALSVLVGMADTVMVSSAGEAAISGVSLVDMINQLIITVFAALATGGAVVTSQYLGAQKPKDAARSAGQLVTLSALAGAGIAALCLVFCRALLRLFFGTITALSFPFLALYNAGAAIFRSVGNSAVSMKVSVLINLINFCGNALCVYGLHMGVAGVAVPTLVSRAVGAVVILALAARPDFALRITWRSVAQLQRGTVRSILAIGLPSACERSERAHV
;
A
#
# COMPACT_ATOMS: atom_id res chain seq x y z
N MET A 1 -38.33 21.00 14.81
CA MET A 1 -37.02 21.51 15.26
C MET A 1 -35.95 20.78 14.49
N PRO A 2 -35.08 21.41 13.71
CA PRO A 2 -34.00 20.71 13.01
C PRO A 2 -33.00 20.23 14.07
N GLN A 3 -32.77 18.90 14.11
CA GLN A 3 -31.69 18.32 14.89
C GLN A 3 -30.37 18.91 14.37
N GLN A 4 -29.75 19.76 15.16
CA GLN A 4 -28.36 20.17 14.96
C GLN A 4 -27.51 18.89 15.05
N THR A 5 -27.15 18.32 13.91
CA THR A 5 -26.15 17.26 13.81
C THR A 5 -24.82 17.85 14.29
N ARG A 6 -24.48 17.58 15.56
CA ARG A 6 -23.13 17.91 16.07
C ARG A 6 -22.12 17.24 15.15
N PRO A 7 -21.12 17.97 14.65
CA PRO A 7 -20.09 17.35 13.81
C PRO A 7 -19.40 16.24 14.61
N ILE A 8 -19.33 15.05 14.02
CA ILE A 8 -18.78 13.84 14.64
C ILE A 8 -17.27 14.02 14.97
N PHE A 9 -16.61 14.92 14.25
CA PHE A 9 -15.19 15.26 14.43
C PHE A 9 -15.01 16.77 14.60
N THR A 10 -14.16 17.16 15.53
CA THR A 10 -13.71 18.54 15.66
C THR A 10 -12.72 18.86 14.52
N ASN A 11 -12.69 20.11 14.04
CA ASN A 11 -11.77 20.56 12.98
C ASN A 11 -10.30 20.21 13.31
N HIS A 12 -9.89 20.30 14.56
CA HIS A 12 -8.56 19.88 15.01
C HIS A 12 -8.30 18.38 14.80
N GLN A 13 -9.28 17.53 15.10
CA GLN A 13 -9.17 16.07 14.87
C GLN A 13 -9.08 15.74 13.38
N LEU A 14 -9.83 16.46 12.53
CA LEU A 14 -9.76 16.31 11.07
C LEU A 14 -8.37 16.69 10.53
N VAL A 15 -7.84 17.83 10.95
CA VAL A 15 -6.50 18.27 10.55
C VAL A 15 -5.43 17.26 11.00
N THR A 16 -5.52 16.76 12.23
CA THR A 16 -4.58 15.76 12.77
C THR A 16 -4.60 14.43 11.98
N LEU A 17 -5.76 14.06 11.43
CA LEU A 17 -5.89 12.87 10.59
C LEU A 17 -5.44 13.11 9.13
N LEU A 18 -5.73 14.29 8.57
CA LEU A 18 -5.46 14.60 7.17
C LEU A 18 -4.01 14.98 6.92
N TRP A 19 -3.39 15.74 7.83
CA TRP A 19 -2.03 16.24 7.65
C TRP A 19 -0.99 15.14 7.42
N PRO A 20 -0.98 14.01 8.18
CA PRO A 20 -0.10 12.89 7.89
C PRO A 20 -0.30 12.29 6.50
N LEU A 21 -1.55 12.24 6.00
CA LEU A 21 -1.87 11.71 4.67
C LEU A 21 -1.35 12.62 3.55
N VAL A 22 -1.44 13.94 3.75
CA VAL A 22 -0.90 14.94 2.80
C VAL A 22 0.62 14.80 2.72
N ILE A 23 1.30 14.68 3.86
CA ILE A 23 2.75 14.48 3.90
C ILE A 23 3.13 13.16 3.22
N GLU A 24 2.42 12.07 3.51
CA GLU A 24 2.64 10.76 2.88
C GLU A 24 2.54 10.85 1.36
N GLN A 25 1.50 11.53 0.85
CA GLN A 25 1.28 11.69 -0.59
C GLN A 25 2.34 12.60 -1.24
N ALA A 26 2.66 13.73 -0.62
CA ALA A 26 3.69 14.63 -1.12
C ALA A 26 5.06 13.95 -1.20
N LEU A 27 5.42 13.18 -0.17
CA LEU A 27 6.67 12.43 -0.15
C LEU A 27 6.73 11.36 -1.23
N SER A 28 5.63 10.62 -1.45
CA SER A 28 5.54 9.63 -2.53
C SER A 28 5.75 10.25 -3.91
N VAL A 29 5.17 11.44 -4.16
CA VAL A 29 5.35 12.16 -5.42
C VAL A 29 6.81 12.61 -5.60
N LEU A 30 7.42 13.19 -4.56
CA LEU A 30 8.82 13.65 -4.60
C LEU A 30 9.80 12.50 -4.86
N VAL A 31 9.59 11.35 -4.21
CA VAL A 31 10.43 10.16 -4.44
C VAL A 31 10.24 9.61 -5.84
N GLY A 32 9.00 9.54 -6.35
CA GLY A 32 8.74 9.12 -7.72
C GLY A 32 9.41 10.02 -8.77
N MET A 33 9.42 11.35 -8.54
CA MET A 33 10.16 12.29 -9.40
C MET A 33 11.67 12.04 -9.33
N ALA A 34 12.22 11.83 -8.15
CA ALA A 34 13.63 11.52 -7.97
C ALA A 34 14.03 10.20 -8.65
N ASP A 35 13.20 9.15 -8.53
CA ASP A 35 13.42 7.87 -9.21
C ASP A 35 13.46 8.05 -10.73
N THR A 36 12.55 8.85 -11.30
CA THR A 36 12.54 9.16 -12.74
C THR A 36 13.83 9.84 -13.17
N VAL A 37 14.31 10.82 -12.40
CA VAL A 37 15.59 11.50 -12.67
C VAL A 37 16.78 10.52 -12.58
N MET A 38 16.79 9.65 -11.58
CA MET A 38 17.85 8.64 -11.44
C MET A 38 17.87 7.64 -12.62
N VAL A 39 16.71 7.20 -13.06
CA VAL A 39 16.57 6.28 -14.21
C VAL A 39 16.97 6.97 -15.52
N SER A 40 16.69 8.26 -15.68
CA SER A 40 17.05 9.00 -16.90
C SER A 40 18.57 9.03 -17.17
N SER A 41 19.35 8.93 -16.12
CA SER A 41 20.81 8.84 -16.23
C SER A 41 21.33 7.52 -16.84
N ALA A 42 20.48 6.49 -16.92
CA ALA A 42 20.80 5.16 -17.47
C ALA A 42 20.58 5.01 -18.98
N GLY A 43 20.05 6.05 -19.67
CA GLY A 43 19.86 6.10 -21.13
C GLY A 43 18.42 5.88 -21.59
N GLU A 44 18.12 6.24 -22.86
CA GLU A 44 16.76 6.24 -23.42
C GLU A 44 16.07 4.87 -23.46
N ALA A 45 16.80 3.80 -23.76
CA ALA A 45 16.26 2.45 -23.78
C ALA A 45 15.86 1.98 -22.37
N ALA A 46 16.59 2.42 -21.35
CA ALA A 46 16.28 2.15 -19.95
C ALA A 46 15.00 2.87 -19.53
N ILE A 47 14.83 4.13 -19.92
CA ILE A 47 13.64 4.95 -19.63
C ILE A 47 12.38 4.28 -20.18
N SER A 48 12.39 3.85 -21.44
CA SER A 48 11.22 3.22 -22.08
C SER A 48 10.80 1.92 -21.39
N GLY A 49 11.76 1.08 -21.01
CA GLY A 49 11.50 -0.17 -20.29
C GLY A 49 10.95 0.05 -18.87
N VAL A 50 11.50 1.02 -18.16
CA VAL A 50 11.05 1.38 -16.80
C VAL A 50 9.67 1.99 -16.85
N SER A 51 9.38 2.91 -17.77
CA SER A 51 8.08 3.56 -17.89
C SER A 51 6.93 2.56 -18.11
N LEU A 52 7.15 1.49 -18.88
CA LEU A 52 6.16 0.45 -19.08
C LEU A 52 5.90 -0.33 -17.77
N VAL A 53 6.95 -0.67 -17.03
CA VAL A 53 6.82 -1.37 -15.74
C VAL A 53 6.16 -0.45 -14.70
N ASP A 54 6.47 0.85 -14.71
CA ASP A 54 5.86 1.81 -13.80
C ASP A 54 4.37 2.01 -14.07
N MET A 55 3.95 1.99 -15.33
CA MET A 55 2.53 2.04 -15.69
C MET A 55 1.76 0.84 -15.10
N ILE A 56 2.31 -0.36 -15.23
CA ILE A 56 1.72 -1.57 -14.64
C ILE A 56 1.75 -1.50 -13.11
N ASN A 57 2.87 -1.06 -12.53
CA ASN A 57 3.03 -0.88 -11.08
C ASN A 57 1.99 0.10 -10.53
N GLN A 58 1.71 1.20 -11.21
CA GLN A 58 0.70 2.18 -10.82
C GLN A 58 -0.72 1.60 -10.83
N LEU A 59 -1.07 0.79 -11.82
CA LEU A 59 -2.36 0.09 -11.86
C LEU A 59 -2.49 -0.87 -10.67
N ILE A 60 -1.44 -1.63 -10.36
CA ILE A 60 -1.42 -2.57 -9.24
C ILE A 60 -1.51 -1.85 -7.89
N ILE A 61 -0.81 -0.72 -7.73
CA ILE A 61 -0.93 0.14 -6.54
C ILE A 61 -2.37 0.60 -6.36
N THR A 62 -3.05 1.01 -7.44
CA THR A 62 -4.45 1.46 -7.40
C THR A 62 -5.38 0.34 -6.94
N VAL A 63 -5.19 -0.88 -7.43
CA VAL A 63 -5.97 -2.06 -7.02
C VAL A 63 -5.76 -2.37 -5.52
N PHE A 64 -4.51 -2.38 -5.04
CA PHE A 64 -4.23 -2.62 -3.62
C PHE A 64 -4.75 -1.50 -2.72
N ALA A 65 -4.65 -0.25 -3.15
CA ALA A 65 -5.19 0.89 -2.40
C ALA A 65 -6.72 0.84 -2.30
N ALA A 66 -7.40 0.39 -3.35
CA ALA A 66 -8.84 0.20 -3.36
C ALA A 66 -9.27 -0.94 -2.42
N LEU A 67 -8.57 -2.09 -2.47
CA LEU A 67 -8.80 -3.22 -1.57
C LEU A 67 -8.58 -2.80 -0.11
N ALA A 68 -7.50 -2.08 0.16
CA ALA A 68 -7.16 -1.54 1.48
C ALA A 68 -8.23 -0.56 1.98
N THR A 69 -8.75 0.30 1.11
CA THR A 69 -9.85 1.24 1.42
C THR A 69 -11.13 0.48 1.79
N GLY A 70 -11.51 -0.54 1.01
CA GLY A 70 -12.67 -1.38 1.32
C GLY A 70 -12.57 -2.04 2.70
N GLY A 71 -11.40 -2.58 3.02
CA GLY A 71 -11.15 -3.18 4.33
C GLY A 71 -11.14 -2.17 5.48
N ALA A 72 -10.58 -0.96 5.26
CA ALA A 72 -10.60 0.11 6.25
C ALA A 72 -12.03 0.55 6.57
N VAL A 73 -12.89 0.72 5.55
CA VAL A 73 -14.29 1.10 5.73
C VAL A 73 -15.05 0.05 6.53
N VAL A 74 -14.93 -1.24 6.18
CA VAL A 74 -15.59 -2.33 6.92
C VAL A 74 -15.10 -2.39 8.37
N THR A 75 -13.79 -2.25 8.59
CA THR A 75 -13.20 -2.25 9.94
C THR A 75 -13.68 -1.06 10.77
N SER A 76 -13.73 0.15 10.20
CA SER A 76 -14.21 1.35 10.91
C SER A 76 -15.72 1.28 11.21
N GLN A 77 -16.53 0.66 10.33
CA GLN A 77 -17.95 0.42 10.59
C GLN A 77 -18.16 -0.51 11.81
N TYR A 78 -17.39 -1.60 11.93
CA TYR A 78 -17.45 -2.47 13.11
C TYR A 78 -16.96 -1.74 14.37
N LEU A 79 -15.96 -0.88 14.29
CA LEU A 79 -15.53 -0.07 15.43
C LEU A 79 -16.62 0.93 15.84
N GLY A 80 -17.24 1.63 14.90
CA GLY A 80 -18.36 2.54 15.17
C GLY A 80 -19.58 1.83 15.76
N ALA A 81 -19.82 0.58 15.38
CA ALA A 81 -20.87 -0.27 15.93
C ALA A 81 -20.51 -0.90 17.30
N GLN A 82 -19.39 -0.52 17.93
CA GLN A 82 -18.92 -1.05 19.21
C GLN A 82 -18.66 -2.57 19.21
N LYS A 83 -18.21 -3.12 18.06
CA LYS A 83 -17.91 -4.54 17.87
C LYS A 83 -16.40 -4.77 17.63
N PRO A 84 -15.54 -4.60 18.64
CA PRO A 84 -14.08 -4.64 18.45
C PRO A 84 -13.57 -6.02 18.01
N LYS A 85 -14.24 -7.12 18.37
CA LYS A 85 -13.88 -8.48 17.94
C LYS A 85 -14.10 -8.67 16.42
N ASP A 86 -15.20 -8.14 15.90
CA ASP A 86 -15.51 -8.22 14.46
C ASP A 86 -14.62 -7.28 13.66
N ALA A 87 -14.29 -6.10 14.22
CA ALA A 87 -13.31 -5.19 13.64
C ALA A 87 -11.91 -5.83 13.54
N ALA A 88 -11.42 -6.48 14.61
CA ALA A 88 -10.14 -7.19 14.60
C ALA A 88 -10.13 -8.36 13.59
N ARG A 89 -11.28 -9.05 13.46
CA ARG A 89 -11.45 -10.11 12.46
C ARG A 89 -11.42 -9.55 11.03
N SER A 90 -12.13 -8.45 10.77
CA SER A 90 -12.14 -7.77 9.48
C SER A 90 -10.72 -7.30 9.08
N ALA A 91 -9.98 -6.72 10.02
CA ALA A 91 -8.60 -6.31 9.82
C ALA A 91 -7.69 -7.51 9.48
N GLY A 92 -7.82 -8.63 10.20
CA GLY A 92 -7.07 -9.86 9.89
C GLY A 92 -7.40 -10.41 8.50
N GLN A 93 -8.67 -10.42 8.11
CA GLN A 93 -9.09 -10.86 6.77
C GLN A 93 -8.60 -9.93 5.66
N LEU A 94 -8.52 -8.62 5.90
CA LEU A 94 -7.92 -7.68 4.96
C LEU A 94 -6.45 -8.03 4.71
N VAL A 95 -5.66 -8.32 5.76
CA VAL A 95 -4.26 -8.74 5.61
C VAL A 95 -4.16 -10.00 4.77
N THR A 96 -4.97 -11.03 5.06
CA THR A 96 -4.97 -12.29 4.30
C THR A 96 -5.34 -12.07 2.84
N LEU A 97 -6.43 -11.32 2.60
CA LEU A 97 -6.91 -11.05 1.24
C LEU A 97 -5.87 -10.26 0.44
N SER A 98 -5.21 -9.28 1.06
CA SER A 98 -4.13 -8.50 0.44
C SER A 98 -2.90 -9.35 0.15
N ALA A 99 -2.53 -10.26 1.05
CA ALA A 99 -1.43 -11.20 0.82
C ALA A 99 -1.72 -12.13 -0.36
N LEU A 100 -2.92 -12.71 -0.41
CA LEU A 100 -3.35 -13.58 -1.51
C LEU A 100 -3.43 -12.83 -2.84
N ALA A 101 -4.01 -11.63 -2.85
CA ALA A 101 -4.08 -10.79 -4.04
C ALA A 101 -2.68 -10.39 -4.52
N GLY A 102 -1.79 -9.99 -3.62
CA GLY A 102 -0.41 -9.63 -3.93
C GLY A 102 0.38 -10.81 -4.50
N ALA A 103 0.28 -11.99 -3.87
CA ALA A 103 0.93 -13.20 -4.35
C ALA A 103 0.34 -13.67 -5.70
N GLY A 104 -0.98 -13.59 -5.87
CA GLY A 104 -1.66 -13.95 -7.12
C GLY A 104 -1.25 -13.04 -8.27
N ILE A 105 -1.22 -11.72 -8.07
CA ILE A 105 -0.78 -10.76 -9.08
C ILE A 105 0.71 -10.95 -9.39
N ALA A 106 1.56 -11.17 -8.38
CA ALA A 106 2.96 -11.46 -8.59
C ALA A 106 3.15 -12.73 -9.44
N ALA A 107 2.45 -13.82 -9.11
CA ALA A 107 2.49 -15.06 -9.87
C ALA A 107 1.98 -14.86 -11.31
N LEU A 108 0.88 -14.13 -11.49
CA LEU A 108 0.34 -13.79 -12.81
C LEU A 108 1.37 -13.01 -13.64
N CYS A 109 1.99 -11.98 -13.07
CA CYS A 109 3.05 -11.22 -13.74
C CYS A 109 4.23 -12.11 -14.10
N LEU A 110 4.68 -12.98 -13.18
CA LEU A 110 5.81 -13.89 -13.42
C LEU A 110 5.53 -14.93 -14.50
N VAL A 111 4.30 -15.40 -14.66
CA VAL A 111 3.93 -16.42 -15.65
C VAL A 111 3.63 -15.80 -17.03
N PHE A 112 2.86 -14.71 -17.06
CA PHE A 112 2.33 -14.16 -18.32
C PHE A 112 3.19 -13.05 -18.93
N CYS A 113 3.97 -12.33 -18.13
CA CYS A 113 4.77 -11.20 -18.61
C CYS A 113 6.20 -11.60 -19.01
N ARG A 114 6.41 -12.75 -19.66
CA ARG A 114 7.75 -13.20 -20.10
C ARG A 114 8.51 -12.14 -20.91
N ALA A 115 7.84 -11.34 -21.70
CA ALA A 115 8.45 -10.25 -22.47
C ALA A 115 8.93 -9.09 -21.55
N LEU A 116 8.15 -8.78 -20.50
CA LEU A 116 8.47 -7.78 -19.48
C LEU A 116 9.55 -8.27 -18.52
N LEU A 117 9.59 -9.59 -18.26
CA LEU A 117 10.53 -10.25 -17.35
C LEU A 117 11.94 -10.43 -17.92
N ARG A 118 12.13 -10.25 -19.21
CA ARG A 118 13.47 -10.20 -19.83
C ARG A 118 14.28 -9.02 -19.30
N LEU A 119 13.63 -7.99 -18.78
CA LEU A 119 14.24 -6.98 -17.95
C LEU A 119 14.25 -7.46 -16.47
N PHE A 120 15.40 -7.70 -15.94
CA PHE A 120 15.65 -8.07 -14.52
C PHE A 120 14.88 -7.17 -13.53
N PHE A 121 14.66 -5.91 -13.91
CA PHE A 121 13.84 -4.93 -13.23
C PHE A 121 12.39 -5.39 -13.01
N GLY A 122 11.73 -5.92 -14.05
CA GLY A 122 10.32 -6.36 -13.99
C GLY A 122 10.12 -7.54 -13.03
N THR A 123 11.06 -8.47 -12.97
CA THR A 123 11.00 -9.62 -12.06
C THR A 123 11.08 -9.20 -10.60
N ILE A 124 12.03 -8.34 -10.26
CA ILE A 124 12.22 -7.84 -8.89
C ILE A 124 11.00 -7.00 -8.46
N THR A 125 10.48 -6.17 -9.36
CA THR A 125 9.29 -5.36 -9.10
C THR A 125 8.07 -6.24 -8.86
N ALA A 126 7.84 -7.29 -9.66
CA ALA A 126 6.74 -8.24 -9.44
C ALA A 126 6.85 -8.96 -8.09
N LEU A 127 8.06 -9.33 -7.67
CA LEU A 127 8.32 -9.96 -6.37
C LEU A 127 8.02 -9.02 -5.20
N SER A 128 8.00 -7.70 -5.41
CA SER A 128 7.68 -6.71 -4.39
C SER A 128 6.16 -6.53 -4.16
N PHE A 129 5.28 -7.02 -5.06
CA PHE A 129 3.83 -6.81 -4.97
C PHE A 129 3.17 -7.39 -3.71
N PRO A 130 3.52 -8.59 -3.21
CA PRO A 130 2.97 -9.07 -1.96
C PRO A 130 3.28 -8.16 -0.77
N PHE A 131 4.50 -7.63 -0.70
CA PHE A 131 4.92 -6.71 0.34
C PHE A 131 4.19 -5.37 0.24
N LEU A 132 4.01 -4.85 -0.97
CA LEU A 132 3.23 -3.65 -1.24
C LEU A 132 1.77 -3.81 -0.81
N ALA A 133 1.14 -4.96 -1.13
CA ALA A 133 -0.22 -5.26 -0.72
C ALA A 133 -0.38 -5.32 0.81
N LEU A 134 0.56 -5.98 1.49
CA LEU A 134 0.60 -6.09 2.94
C LEU A 134 0.81 -4.72 3.62
N TYR A 135 1.70 -3.89 3.08
CA TYR A 135 1.90 -2.53 3.57
C TYR A 135 0.61 -1.70 3.44
N ASN A 136 -0.05 -1.71 2.27
CA ASN A 136 -1.30 -0.99 2.05
C ASN A 136 -2.41 -1.46 3.02
N ALA A 137 -2.54 -2.77 3.25
CA ALA A 137 -3.48 -3.32 4.21
C ALA A 137 -3.19 -2.84 5.64
N GLY A 138 -1.93 -2.92 6.08
CA GLY A 138 -1.50 -2.44 7.40
C GLY A 138 -1.74 -0.95 7.58
N ALA A 139 -1.35 -0.13 6.61
CA ALA A 139 -1.58 1.32 6.64
C ALA A 139 -3.09 1.66 6.72
N ALA A 140 -3.93 0.92 5.98
CA ALA A 140 -5.39 1.10 6.02
C ALA A 140 -5.98 0.74 7.39
N ILE A 141 -5.47 -0.31 8.05
CA ILE A 141 -5.88 -0.69 9.40
C ILE A 141 -5.55 0.42 10.40
N PHE A 142 -4.35 0.99 10.36
CA PHE A 142 -3.98 2.11 11.23
C PHE A 142 -4.86 3.34 10.98
N ARG A 143 -5.18 3.64 9.72
CA ARG A 143 -6.10 4.73 9.35
C ARG A 143 -7.53 4.47 9.85
N SER A 144 -8.01 3.23 9.81
CA SER A 144 -9.37 2.86 10.28
C SER A 144 -9.57 3.05 11.79
N VAL A 145 -8.49 2.98 12.58
CA VAL A 145 -8.52 3.28 14.03
C VAL A 145 -8.16 4.75 14.34
N GLY A 146 -8.04 5.61 13.33
CA GLY A 146 -7.75 7.03 13.51
C GLY A 146 -6.28 7.36 13.77
N ASN A 147 -5.34 6.42 13.56
CA ASN A 147 -3.91 6.61 13.79
C ASN A 147 -3.11 6.67 12.49
N SER A 148 -3.39 7.69 11.66
CA SER A 148 -2.67 7.90 10.40
C SER A 148 -1.20 8.32 10.57
N ALA A 149 -0.81 8.78 11.77
CA ALA A 149 0.58 9.13 12.05
C ALA A 149 1.54 7.92 11.95
N VAL A 150 1.08 6.72 12.29
CA VAL A 150 1.88 5.49 12.16
C VAL A 150 2.10 5.16 10.69
N SER A 151 1.06 5.20 9.85
CA SER A 151 1.21 4.94 8.41
C SER A 151 2.17 5.94 7.76
N MET A 152 2.07 7.23 8.11
CA MET A 152 2.99 8.26 7.64
C MET A 152 4.46 7.97 8.05
N LYS A 153 4.71 7.63 9.31
CA LYS A 153 6.09 7.33 9.77
C LYS A 153 6.70 6.14 9.04
N VAL A 154 5.91 5.09 8.81
CA VAL A 154 6.37 3.92 8.05
C VAL A 154 6.57 4.27 6.58
N SER A 155 5.70 5.11 5.99
CA SER A 155 5.87 5.61 4.63
C SER A 155 7.15 6.43 4.48
N VAL A 156 7.45 7.33 5.43
CA VAL A 156 8.72 8.08 5.47
C VAL A 156 9.92 7.12 5.50
N LEU A 157 9.87 6.08 6.34
CA LEU A 157 10.93 5.08 6.42
C LEU A 157 11.13 4.35 5.08
N ILE A 158 10.04 3.88 4.46
CA ILE A 158 10.07 3.20 3.15
C ILE A 158 10.70 4.12 2.09
N ASN A 159 10.23 5.35 2.01
CA ASN A 159 10.71 6.31 1.03
C ASN A 159 12.17 6.70 1.24
N LEU A 160 12.62 6.82 2.50
CA LEU A 160 14.01 7.08 2.83
C LEU A 160 14.92 5.91 2.41
N ILE A 161 14.53 4.68 2.75
CA ILE A 161 15.27 3.47 2.35
C ILE A 161 15.33 3.37 0.82
N ASN A 162 14.20 3.63 0.15
CA ASN A 162 14.13 3.58 -1.30
C ASN A 162 15.05 4.62 -1.94
N PHE A 163 14.92 5.89 -1.56
CA PHE A 163 15.73 6.99 -2.10
C PHE A 163 17.23 6.79 -1.87
N CYS A 164 17.64 6.51 -0.64
CA CYS A 164 19.07 6.28 -0.32
C CYS A 164 19.60 5.03 -1.01
N GLY A 165 18.77 3.96 -1.06
CA GLY A 165 19.13 2.73 -1.76
C GLY A 165 19.29 2.91 -3.26
N ASN A 166 18.36 3.64 -3.90
CA ASN A 166 18.42 3.96 -5.33
C ASN A 166 19.68 4.79 -5.64
N ALA A 167 19.94 5.84 -4.84
CA ALA A 167 21.14 6.66 -5.02
C ALA A 167 22.44 5.83 -4.89
N LEU A 168 22.51 4.95 -3.89
CA LEU A 168 23.67 4.08 -3.69
C LEU A 168 23.85 3.07 -4.84
N CYS A 169 22.76 2.40 -5.25
CA CYS A 169 22.83 1.35 -6.27
C CYS A 169 23.05 1.92 -7.67
N VAL A 170 22.44 3.07 -8.00
CA VAL A 170 22.58 3.69 -9.34
C VAL A 170 23.91 4.41 -9.46
N TYR A 171 24.25 5.28 -8.53
CA TYR A 171 25.47 6.12 -8.63
C TYR A 171 26.70 5.48 -8.00
N GLY A 172 26.55 4.74 -6.88
CA GLY A 172 27.67 4.11 -6.18
C GLY A 172 28.10 2.79 -6.81
N LEU A 173 27.14 1.91 -7.13
CA LEU A 173 27.39 0.56 -7.65
C LEU A 173 27.23 0.46 -9.17
N HIS A 174 26.80 1.53 -9.86
CA HIS A 174 26.58 1.58 -11.31
C HIS A 174 25.70 0.44 -11.85
N MET A 175 24.69 0.03 -11.07
CA MET A 175 23.81 -1.10 -11.42
C MET A 175 22.78 -0.77 -12.50
N GLY A 176 22.74 0.47 -13.00
CA GLY A 176 21.76 0.91 -13.98
C GLY A 176 20.33 0.77 -13.47
N VAL A 177 19.44 0.26 -14.32
CA VAL A 177 18.00 0.08 -14.01
C VAL A 177 17.74 -0.89 -12.85
N ALA A 178 18.55 -1.94 -12.70
CA ALA A 178 18.45 -2.89 -11.58
C ALA A 178 18.70 -2.21 -10.23
N GLY A 179 19.47 -1.12 -10.22
CA GLY A 179 19.75 -0.31 -9.05
C GLY A 179 18.54 0.39 -8.44
N VAL A 180 17.43 0.52 -9.17
CA VAL A 180 16.16 1.06 -8.65
C VAL A 180 15.23 -0.05 -8.18
N ALA A 181 15.27 -1.23 -8.82
CA ALA A 181 14.39 -2.34 -8.48
C ALA A 181 14.70 -2.99 -7.12
N VAL A 182 15.97 -3.18 -6.83
CA VAL A 182 16.41 -3.84 -5.58
C VAL A 182 16.03 -3.03 -4.34
N PRO A 183 16.34 -1.72 -4.24
CA PRO A 183 15.92 -0.91 -3.10
C PRO A 183 14.41 -0.79 -2.98
N THR A 184 13.67 -0.80 -4.11
CA THR A 184 12.20 -0.82 -4.09
C THR A 184 11.66 -2.10 -3.45
N LEU A 185 12.22 -3.27 -3.77
CA LEU A 185 11.84 -4.52 -3.11
C LEU A 185 12.16 -4.48 -1.61
N VAL A 186 13.37 -4.06 -1.24
CA VAL A 186 13.82 -4.01 0.15
C VAL A 186 12.96 -3.04 0.97
N SER A 187 12.74 -1.83 0.47
CA SER A 187 11.94 -0.82 1.17
C SER A 187 10.49 -1.28 1.40
N ARG A 188 9.85 -1.90 0.41
CA ARG A 188 8.50 -2.48 0.52
C ARG A 188 8.46 -3.65 1.51
N ALA A 189 9.46 -4.53 1.50
CA ALA A 189 9.57 -5.64 2.44
C ALA A 189 9.72 -5.13 3.89
N VAL A 190 10.62 -4.19 4.12
CA VAL A 190 10.82 -3.56 5.43
C VAL A 190 9.53 -2.87 5.89
N GLY A 191 8.89 -2.09 5.01
CA GLY A 191 7.63 -1.43 5.33
C GLY A 191 6.51 -2.38 5.71
N ALA A 192 6.34 -3.48 4.96
CA ALA A 192 5.36 -4.52 5.27
C ALA A 192 5.63 -5.18 6.63
N VAL A 193 6.88 -5.55 6.91
CA VAL A 193 7.27 -6.15 8.19
C VAL A 193 7.03 -5.18 9.35
N VAL A 194 7.47 -3.93 9.22
CA VAL A 194 7.32 -2.91 10.28
C VAL A 194 5.85 -2.63 10.55
N ILE A 195 5.02 -2.38 9.53
CA ILE A 195 3.61 -2.04 9.72
C ILE A 195 2.83 -3.21 10.34
N LEU A 196 3.10 -4.44 9.92
CA LEU A 196 2.45 -5.64 10.46
C LEU A 196 2.93 -5.95 11.89
N ALA A 197 4.21 -5.77 12.18
CA ALA A 197 4.74 -5.91 13.53
C ALA A 197 4.11 -4.90 14.50
N LEU A 198 3.91 -3.66 14.06
CA LEU A 198 3.20 -2.65 14.84
C LEU A 198 1.72 -3.00 15.03
N ALA A 199 1.05 -3.55 14.02
CA ALA A 199 -0.34 -3.99 14.10
C ALA A 199 -0.53 -5.25 14.98
N ALA A 200 0.53 -6.06 15.16
CA ALA A 200 0.51 -7.25 16.02
C ALA A 200 0.81 -6.94 17.49
N ARG A 201 1.17 -5.69 17.85
CA ARG A 201 1.48 -5.32 19.24
C ARG A 201 0.26 -5.51 20.15
N PRO A 202 0.47 -5.96 21.42
CA PRO A 202 -0.62 -6.14 22.39
C PRO A 202 -1.39 -4.85 22.71
N ASP A 203 -0.70 -3.71 22.65
CA ASP A 203 -1.25 -2.39 22.94
C ASP A 203 -2.06 -1.78 21.79
N PHE A 204 -2.10 -2.47 20.63
CA PHE A 204 -2.86 -1.99 19.49
C PHE A 204 -4.37 -2.20 19.72
N ALA A 205 -5.18 -1.20 19.37
CA ALA A 205 -6.63 -1.19 19.61
C ALA A 205 -7.37 -2.39 18.97
N LEU A 206 -6.84 -2.91 17.88
CA LEU A 206 -7.33 -4.12 17.19
C LEU A 206 -6.30 -5.23 17.37
N ARG A 207 -6.56 -6.16 18.30
CA ARG A 207 -5.69 -7.34 18.48
C ARG A 207 -5.82 -8.28 17.28
N ILE A 208 -4.95 -8.09 16.28
CA ILE A 208 -4.86 -8.99 15.13
C ILE A 208 -4.15 -10.25 15.58
N THR A 209 -4.91 -11.34 15.73
CA THR A 209 -4.38 -12.65 16.12
C THR A 209 -4.21 -13.51 14.87
N TRP A 210 -3.24 -14.41 14.85
CA TRP A 210 -3.07 -15.40 13.77
C TRP A 210 -4.37 -16.16 13.42
N ARG A 211 -5.25 -16.37 14.40
CA ARG A 211 -6.58 -16.96 14.17
C ARG A 211 -7.51 -16.05 13.36
N SER A 212 -7.43 -14.74 13.52
CA SER A 212 -8.23 -13.78 12.73
C SER A 212 -7.73 -13.68 11.28
N VAL A 213 -6.44 -13.91 11.06
CA VAL A 213 -5.80 -13.95 9.73
C VAL A 213 -6.20 -15.25 8.99
N ALA A 214 -6.24 -16.40 9.68
CA ALA A 214 -6.51 -17.70 9.07
C ALA A 214 -8.00 -17.97 8.75
N GLN A 215 -8.95 -17.27 9.38
CA GLN A 215 -10.38 -17.51 9.22
C GLN A 215 -11.02 -16.58 8.19
N LEU A 216 -11.02 -16.98 6.92
CA LEU A 216 -11.74 -16.27 5.87
C LEU A 216 -13.26 -16.46 6.02
N GLN A 217 -13.98 -15.39 6.33
CA GLN A 217 -15.45 -15.36 6.32
C GLN A 217 -15.95 -14.76 5.02
N ARG A 218 -16.69 -15.55 4.24
CA ARG A 218 -17.25 -15.13 2.93
C ARG A 218 -18.02 -13.81 3.00
N GLY A 219 -18.74 -13.54 4.10
CA GLY A 219 -19.51 -12.29 4.28
C GLY A 219 -18.60 -11.06 4.34
N THR A 220 -17.57 -11.09 5.19
CA THR A 220 -16.63 -9.97 5.34
C THR A 220 -15.81 -9.74 4.09
N VAL A 221 -15.33 -10.83 3.45
CA VAL A 221 -14.59 -10.74 2.16
C VAL A 221 -15.47 -10.12 1.09
N ARG A 222 -16.73 -10.53 0.98
CA ARG A 222 -17.69 -9.95 0.03
C ARG A 222 -17.91 -8.45 0.30
N SER A 223 -18.02 -8.04 1.55
CA SER A 223 -18.18 -6.63 1.93
C SER A 223 -16.92 -5.80 1.57
N ILE A 224 -15.73 -6.32 1.85
CA ILE A 224 -14.46 -5.67 1.48
C ILE A 224 -14.37 -5.48 -0.04
N LEU A 225 -14.68 -6.52 -0.81
CA LEU A 225 -14.64 -6.46 -2.27
C LEU A 225 -15.74 -5.56 -2.83
N ALA A 226 -16.96 -5.61 -2.27
CA ALA A 226 -18.09 -4.78 -2.73
C ALA A 226 -17.83 -3.27 -2.54
N ILE A 227 -17.03 -2.88 -1.56
CA ILE A 227 -16.64 -1.49 -1.33
C ILE A 227 -15.35 -1.14 -2.09
N GLY A 228 -14.40 -2.07 -2.13
CA GLY A 228 -13.11 -1.87 -2.78
C GLY A 228 -13.19 -1.78 -4.29
N LEU A 229 -13.96 -2.67 -4.96
CA LEU A 229 -14.05 -2.70 -6.42
C LEU A 229 -14.59 -1.39 -7.06
N PRO A 230 -15.70 -0.80 -6.60
CA PRO A 230 -16.16 0.47 -7.13
C PRO A 230 -15.13 1.60 -6.94
N SER A 231 -14.44 1.63 -5.80
CA SER A 231 -13.41 2.63 -5.53
C SER A 231 -12.16 2.45 -6.41
N ALA A 232 -11.88 1.24 -6.90
CA ALA A 232 -10.82 1.00 -7.89
C ALA A 232 -11.19 1.58 -9.26
N CYS A 233 -12.42 1.34 -9.73
CA CYS A 233 -12.92 1.86 -11.02
C CYS A 233 -12.92 3.40 -11.03
N GLU A 234 -13.44 4.04 -9.98
CA GLU A 234 -13.46 5.50 -9.86
C GLU A 234 -12.06 6.13 -9.84
N ARG A 235 -11.08 5.48 -9.20
CA ARG A 235 -9.69 5.95 -9.20
C ARG A 235 -9.02 5.78 -10.55
N SER A 236 -9.33 4.70 -11.28
CA SER A 236 -8.80 4.47 -12.62
C SER A 236 -9.30 5.53 -13.60
N GLU A 237 -10.57 5.91 -13.55
CA GLU A 237 -11.13 6.97 -14.40
C GLU A 237 -10.48 8.34 -14.13
N ARG A 238 -10.24 8.69 -12.87
CA ARG A 238 -9.57 9.95 -12.50
C ARG A 238 -8.09 10.02 -12.85
N ALA A 239 -7.43 8.90 -13.09
CA ALA A 239 -6.03 8.87 -13.51
C ALA A 239 -5.85 9.13 -15.02
N HIS A 240 -6.93 9.11 -15.79
CA HIS A 240 -6.94 9.32 -17.24
C HIS A 240 -7.51 10.69 -17.67
N VAL A 241 -7.90 11.54 -16.74
CA VAL A 241 -8.33 12.94 -16.93
C VAL A 241 -7.24 13.88 -16.44
#